data_e1352107261eeff89bb1b65dfc8e0296
#
_entry.id   e1352107261eeff89bb1b65dfc8e0296
#
_cell.length_a   1.000
_cell.length_b   1.000
_cell.length_c   1.000
_cell.angle_alpha   90.00
_cell.angle_beta   90.00
_cell.angle_gamma   90.00
#
_symmetry.space_group_name_H-M   'P 1'
#
loop_
_entity.id
_entity.type
_entity.pdbx_description
1 polymer ?
#
loop_
_entity_poly.entity_id
_entity_poly.type
_entity_poly.pdbx_seq_one_letter_code
_entity_poly.pdbx_strand_id
1 'polypeptide(L)'
;QMKLANDGFTQAVDTAETNAVPGWARWRTEVFGFALEPVVMLISKKDFANLPVPRTRHEMLALIRNNSSIFKDRIGTYNPETSGAGYLFSTQDARQSDTFWRLAEVMGRLNAKLYCCTSKMIEAVDKGDLALAYNLLGSYANAILPANSNAQIIAFEDYTHILLRTAIVPITSQNPAGGIRFLNFLISSDGQSILDTEAKLPALNNSVIDKLANRKPIRLDSGLLVFLDRLKKAHFLREWNAALIQN
;
A
#
# COMPACT_ATOMS: atom_id res chain seq x y z
N GLN A 1 -9.71 -9.46 -2.80
CA GLN A 1 -10.61 -10.23 -1.94
C GLN A 1 -12.02 -9.61 -1.92
N MET A 2 -12.19 -8.29 -1.70
CA MET A 2 -13.49 -7.62 -1.67
C MET A 2 -14.38 -7.94 -2.89
N LYS A 3 -13.79 -7.89 -4.11
CA LYS A 3 -14.54 -8.24 -5.32
C LYS A 3 -14.98 -9.71 -5.31
N LEU A 4 -14.10 -10.63 -4.94
CA LEU A 4 -14.43 -12.05 -4.87
C LEU A 4 -15.60 -12.32 -3.92
N ALA A 5 -15.59 -11.70 -2.75
CA ALA A 5 -16.66 -11.82 -1.79
C ALA A 5 -17.97 -11.20 -2.31
N ASN A 6 -17.89 -10.01 -2.94
CA ASN A 6 -19.07 -9.38 -3.54
C ASN A 6 -19.70 -10.20 -4.66
N ASP A 7 -18.88 -10.93 -5.41
CA ASP A 7 -19.30 -11.79 -6.52
C ASP A 7 -19.72 -13.20 -6.06
N GLY A 8 -19.74 -13.46 -4.72
CA GLY A 8 -20.21 -14.73 -4.14
C GLY A 8 -19.21 -15.89 -4.20
N PHE A 9 -17.90 -15.61 -4.33
CA PHE A 9 -16.84 -16.64 -4.38
C PHE A 9 -16.23 -16.97 -3.01
N THR A 10 -16.79 -16.45 -1.92
CA THR A 10 -16.29 -16.66 -0.56
C THR A 10 -17.35 -17.31 0.33
N GLN A 11 -16.91 -18.09 1.30
CA GLN A 11 -17.77 -18.65 2.34
C GLN A 11 -17.92 -17.63 3.48
N ALA A 12 -19.12 -17.62 4.07
CA ALA A 12 -19.34 -16.93 5.33
C ALA A 12 -18.65 -17.71 6.47
N VAL A 13 -17.92 -17.01 7.32
CA VAL A 13 -17.25 -17.55 8.51
C VAL A 13 -17.72 -16.77 9.73
N ASP A 14 -18.47 -17.42 10.61
CA ASP A 14 -19.02 -16.84 11.83
C ASP A 14 -18.48 -17.61 13.04
N THR A 15 -17.43 -17.08 13.64
CA THR A 15 -16.75 -17.62 14.82
C THR A 15 -16.50 -16.53 15.84
N ALA A 16 -16.15 -16.89 17.08
CA ALA A 16 -15.79 -15.92 18.11
C ALA A 16 -14.63 -15.02 17.66
N GLU A 17 -13.62 -15.61 17.01
CA GLU A 17 -12.43 -14.91 16.52
C GLU A 17 -12.80 -13.92 15.39
N THR A 18 -13.58 -14.35 14.39
CA THR A 18 -13.99 -13.47 13.29
C THR A 18 -14.90 -12.33 13.77
N ASN A 19 -15.70 -12.55 14.80
CA ASN A 19 -16.54 -11.54 15.41
C ASN A 19 -15.75 -10.51 16.23
N ALA A 20 -14.60 -10.90 16.76
CA ALA A 20 -13.68 -9.99 17.46
C ALA A 20 -12.91 -9.05 16.53
N VAL A 21 -12.84 -9.33 15.23
CA VAL A 21 -12.19 -8.43 14.26
C VAL A 21 -12.93 -7.10 14.20
N PRO A 22 -12.23 -5.95 14.31
CA PRO A 22 -12.86 -4.63 14.25
C PRO A 22 -13.71 -4.43 12.98
N GLY A 23 -14.85 -3.76 13.09
CA GLY A 23 -15.79 -3.59 11.97
C GLY A 23 -15.20 -2.90 10.73
N TRP A 24 -14.17 -2.05 10.89
CA TRP A 24 -13.45 -1.43 9.77
C TRP A 24 -12.47 -2.40 9.07
N ALA A 25 -12.09 -3.50 9.75
CA ALA A 25 -11.16 -4.52 9.26
C ALA A 25 -11.88 -5.80 8.81
N ARG A 26 -13.20 -5.81 8.76
CA ARG A 26 -13.99 -6.92 8.22
C ARG A 26 -15.07 -6.42 7.27
N TRP A 27 -15.45 -7.24 6.31
CA TRP A 27 -16.56 -6.96 5.43
C TRP A 27 -17.49 -8.16 5.37
N ARG A 28 -18.74 -7.95 5.86
CA ARG A 28 -19.70 -9.00 6.15
C ARG A 28 -19.06 -10.06 7.07
N THR A 29 -19.38 -11.33 6.84
CA THR A 29 -18.73 -12.49 7.47
C THR A 29 -17.82 -13.23 6.49
N GLU A 30 -17.23 -12.53 5.52
CA GLU A 30 -16.59 -13.13 4.35
C GLU A 30 -15.14 -12.66 4.13
N VAL A 31 -14.80 -11.44 4.52
CA VAL A 31 -13.44 -10.89 4.36
C VAL A 31 -12.93 -10.35 5.68
N PHE A 32 -11.76 -10.80 6.09
CA PHE A 32 -11.18 -10.46 7.39
C PHE A 32 -9.76 -9.93 7.23
N GLY A 33 -9.51 -8.74 7.76
CA GLY A 33 -8.16 -8.21 7.92
C GLY A 33 -7.42 -8.99 9.01
N PHE A 34 -6.14 -9.26 8.79
CA PHE A 34 -5.30 -9.96 9.76
C PHE A 34 -3.95 -9.28 10.03
N ALA A 35 -3.51 -8.35 9.19
CA ALA A 35 -2.29 -7.58 9.41
C ALA A 35 -2.39 -6.19 8.77
N LEU A 36 -1.61 -5.24 9.30
CA LEU A 36 -1.55 -3.86 8.85
C LEU A 36 -0.30 -3.62 8.00
N GLU A 37 -0.44 -2.83 6.95
CA GLU A 37 0.64 -2.47 6.05
C GLU A 37 0.66 -0.96 5.84
N PRO A 38 1.62 -0.22 6.43
CA PRO A 38 1.77 1.18 6.13
C PRO A 38 2.28 1.36 4.70
N VAL A 39 1.66 2.27 3.97
CA VAL A 39 2.08 2.68 2.63
C VAL A 39 3.06 3.83 2.78
N VAL A 40 4.29 3.62 2.33
CA VAL A 40 5.43 4.50 2.62
C VAL A 40 6.11 5.00 1.35
N MET A 41 6.98 5.98 1.50
CA MET A 41 7.98 6.37 0.51
C MET A 41 9.32 5.76 0.90
N LEU A 42 10.13 5.42 -0.09
CA LEU A 42 11.51 5.01 0.07
C LEU A 42 12.43 6.03 -0.60
N ILE A 43 13.50 6.45 0.05
CA ILE A 43 14.49 7.39 -0.50
C ILE A 43 15.89 6.78 -0.48
N SER A 44 16.73 7.19 -1.43
CA SER A 44 18.16 6.89 -1.44
C SER A 44 18.90 7.84 -0.51
N LYS A 45 19.52 7.33 0.55
CA LYS A 45 20.30 8.14 1.51
C LYS A 45 21.41 8.95 0.82
N LYS A 46 22.04 8.36 -0.20
CA LYS A 46 23.10 9.02 -0.99
C LYS A 46 22.55 10.25 -1.73
N ASP A 47 21.42 10.12 -2.41
CA ASP A 47 20.84 11.22 -3.17
C ASP A 47 20.25 12.31 -2.26
N PHE A 48 19.82 11.92 -1.07
CA PHE A 48 19.28 12.83 -0.06
C PHE A 48 20.31 13.37 0.93
N ALA A 49 21.61 13.11 0.75
CA ALA A 49 22.65 13.58 1.67
C ALA A 49 22.64 15.10 1.91
N ASN A 50 22.28 15.87 0.87
CA ASN A 50 22.20 17.32 0.94
C ASN A 50 20.79 17.87 0.63
N LEU A 51 19.77 17.02 0.68
CA LEU A 51 18.38 17.39 0.45
C LEU A 51 17.55 17.21 1.73
N PRO A 52 16.58 18.08 1.98
CA PRO A 52 15.63 17.85 3.07
C PRO A 52 14.79 16.63 2.77
N VAL A 53 14.56 15.78 3.79
CA VAL A 53 13.65 14.63 3.67
C VAL A 53 12.22 15.14 3.75
N PRO A 54 11.39 14.96 2.70
CA PRO A 54 10.03 15.47 2.71
C PRO A 54 9.15 14.64 3.65
N ARG A 55 8.38 15.33 4.48
CA ARG A 55 7.44 14.70 5.44
C ARG A 55 6.01 14.69 4.96
N THR A 56 5.70 15.53 3.97
CA THR A 56 4.37 15.63 3.36
C THR A 56 4.46 15.49 1.85
N ARG A 57 3.36 15.10 1.20
CA ARG A 57 3.29 15.05 -0.27
C ARG A 57 3.47 16.43 -0.91
N HIS A 58 3.07 17.49 -0.21
CA HIS A 58 3.31 18.86 -0.66
C HIS A 58 4.80 19.19 -0.66
N GLU A 59 5.53 18.85 0.40
CA GLU A 59 6.98 19.00 0.46
C GLU A 59 7.69 18.14 -0.59
N MET A 60 7.24 16.89 -0.78
CA MET A 60 7.76 16.02 -1.84
C MET A 60 7.56 16.67 -3.22
N LEU A 61 6.38 17.19 -3.51
CA LEU A 61 6.08 17.88 -4.77
C LEU A 61 7.01 19.07 -5.02
N ALA A 62 7.21 19.92 -4.01
CA ALA A 62 8.12 21.06 -4.08
C ALA A 62 9.56 20.59 -4.30
N LEU A 63 10.01 19.59 -3.54
CA LEU A 63 11.37 19.06 -3.61
C LEU A 63 11.70 18.52 -5.01
N ILE A 64 10.89 17.63 -5.57
CA ILE A 64 11.17 17.01 -6.87
C ILE A 64 11.09 18.00 -8.02
N ARG A 65 10.23 19.03 -7.90
CA ARG A 65 10.11 20.12 -8.88
C ARG A 65 11.38 21.00 -8.89
N ASN A 66 11.85 21.36 -7.70
CA ASN A 66 12.99 22.27 -7.55
C ASN A 66 14.35 21.60 -7.81
N ASN A 67 14.41 20.28 -7.76
CA ASN A 67 15.63 19.49 -7.94
C ASN A 67 15.48 18.49 -9.10
N SER A 68 14.87 18.93 -10.20
CA SER A 68 14.50 18.07 -11.35
C SER A 68 15.67 17.26 -11.92
N SER A 69 16.89 17.79 -11.92
CA SER A 69 18.09 17.11 -12.39
C SER A 69 18.46 15.86 -11.59
N ILE A 70 18.14 15.83 -10.29
CA ILE A 70 18.38 14.67 -9.41
C ILE A 70 17.33 13.60 -9.63
N PHE A 71 16.08 14.01 -9.88
CA PHE A 71 14.91 13.13 -9.89
C PHE A 71 14.48 12.65 -11.28
N LYS A 72 14.96 13.29 -12.36
CA LYS A 72 14.65 12.88 -13.73
C LYS A 72 15.10 11.43 -13.97
N ASP A 73 14.19 10.59 -14.48
CA ASP A 73 14.38 9.14 -14.71
C ASP A 73 14.65 8.32 -13.44
N ARG A 74 14.50 8.92 -12.24
CA ARG A 74 14.90 8.29 -10.97
C ARG A 74 13.82 8.30 -9.90
N ILE A 75 12.57 8.46 -10.29
CA ILE A 75 11.39 8.28 -9.43
C ILE A 75 10.73 6.95 -9.81
N GLY A 76 10.39 6.13 -8.82
CA GLY A 76 9.64 4.89 -9.02
C GLY A 76 8.24 4.97 -8.42
N THR A 77 7.26 4.40 -9.08
CA THR A 77 5.92 4.13 -8.53
C THR A 77 5.32 2.90 -9.19
N TYR A 78 4.18 2.43 -8.68
CA TYR A 78 3.48 1.32 -9.33
C TYR A 78 2.86 1.72 -10.67
N ASN A 79 2.77 0.74 -11.56
CA ASN A 79 1.86 0.81 -12.71
C ASN A 79 0.46 0.35 -12.26
N PRO A 80 -0.55 1.23 -12.16
CA PRO A 80 -1.89 0.87 -11.71
C PRO A 80 -2.67 0.02 -12.72
N GLU A 81 -2.22 -0.09 -13.97
CA GLU A 81 -2.84 -0.99 -14.94
C GLU A 81 -2.52 -2.46 -14.66
N THR A 82 -1.30 -2.73 -14.20
CA THR A 82 -0.77 -4.08 -13.99
C THR A 82 -0.64 -4.47 -12.51
N SER A 83 -0.63 -3.48 -11.61
CA SER A 83 -0.52 -3.68 -10.16
C SER A 83 -1.84 -3.38 -9.45
N GLY A 84 -2.45 -4.40 -8.86
CA GLY A 84 -3.64 -4.20 -8.03
C GLY A 84 -3.39 -3.32 -6.79
N ALA A 85 -2.21 -3.42 -6.17
CA ALA A 85 -1.79 -2.55 -5.09
C ALA A 85 -1.59 -1.11 -5.58
N GLY A 86 -0.94 -0.95 -6.73
CA GLY A 86 -0.76 0.36 -7.37
C GLY A 86 -2.08 1.04 -7.68
N TYR A 87 -3.04 0.31 -8.25
CA TYR A 87 -4.37 0.83 -8.52
C TYR A 87 -5.09 1.25 -7.23
N LEU A 88 -5.04 0.40 -6.20
CA LEU A 88 -5.65 0.70 -4.90
C LEU A 88 -5.05 1.97 -4.29
N PHE A 89 -3.74 2.06 -4.18
CA PHE A 89 -3.08 3.21 -3.54
C PHE A 89 -3.30 4.51 -4.31
N SER A 90 -3.20 4.47 -5.63
CA SER A 90 -3.44 5.65 -6.47
C SER A 90 -4.89 6.15 -6.35
N THR A 91 -5.88 5.23 -6.32
CA THR A 91 -7.28 5.62 -6.12
C THR A 91 -7.56 6.15 -4.72
N GLN A 92 -6.90 5.63 -3.68
CA GLN A 92 -7.04 6.15 -2.33
C GLN A 92 -6.37 7.53 -2.18
N ASP A 93 -5.20 7.75 -2.78
CA ASP A 93 -4.54 9.05 -2.80
C ASP A 93 -5.39 10.11 -3.51
N ALA A 94 -5.93 9.78 -4.70
CA ALA A 94 -6.80 10.67 -5.46
C ALA A 94 -8.08 11.07 -4.70
N ARG A 95 -8.60 10.20 -3.82
CA ARG A 95 -9.73 10.50 -2.93
C ARG A 95 -9.34 11.38 -1.75
N GLN A 96 -8.09 11.27 -1.31
CA GLN A 96 -7.63 11.93 -0.08
C GLN A 96 -7.17 13.36 -0.33
N SER A 97 -6.55 13.64 -1.50
CA SER A 97 -5.97 14.96 -1.75
C SER A 97 -5.77 15.25 -3.25
N ASP A 98 -6.13 16.45 -3.67
CA ASP A 98 -5.85 16.97 -5.02
C ASP A 98 -4.34 17.09 -5.32
N THR A 99 -3.51 17.12 -4.27
CA THR A 99 -2.04 17.09 -4.41
C THR A 99 -1.57 15.85 -5.14
N PHE A 100 -2.30 14.73 -5.09
CA PHE A 100 -1.98 13.51 -5.81
C PHE A 100 -1.85 13.73 -7.33
N TRP A 101 -2.79 14.42 -7.95
CA TRP A 101 -2.75 14.66 -9.40
C TRP A 101 -1.59 15.56 -9.80
N ARG A 102 -1.33 16.61 -9.02
CA ARG A 102 -0.16 17.48 -9.22
C ARG A 102 1.15 16.71 -9.08
N LEU A 103 1.21 15.79 -8.11
CA LEU A 103 2.38 14.93 -7.91
C LEU A 103 2.55 13.97 -9.10
N ALA A 104 1.47 13.36 -9.58
CA ALA A 104 1.49 12.49 -10.76
C ALA A 104 1.99 13.25 -12.01
N GLU A 105 1.50 14.46 -12.26
CA GLU A 105 1.97 15.31 -13.37
C GLU A 105 3.47 15.62 -13.28
N VAL A 106 3.98 15.98 -12.10
CA VAL A 106 5.40 16.27 -11.93
C VAL A 106 6.24 15.01 -12.06
N MET A 107 5.79 13.88 -11.52
CA MET A 107 6.44 12.59 -11.72
C MET A 107 6.47 12.21 -13.21
N GLY A 108 5.40 12.46 -13.97
CA GLY A 108 5.35 12.26 -15.41
C GLY A 108 6.37 13.10 -16.16
N ARG A 109 6.44 14.41 -15.88
CA ARG A 109 7.45 15.32 -16.47
C ARG A 109 8.89 14.90 -16.16
N LEU A 110 9.10 14.24 -15.04
CA LEU A 110 10.40 13.70 -14.63
C LEU A 110 10.62 12.26 -15.11
N ASN A 111 9.77 11.76 -16.00
CA ASN A 111 9.84 10.41 -16.57
C ASN A 111 9.92 9.32 -15.51
N ALA A 112 8.97 9.33 -14.56
CA ALA A 112 8.92 8.34 -13.50
C ALA A 112 8.81 6.92 -14.05
N LYS A 113 9.55 5.99 -13.46
CA LYS A 113 9.56 4.58 -13.84
C LYS A 113 8.42 3.81 -13.18
N LEU A 114 7.73 3.00 -13.97
CA LEU A 114 6.59 2.21 -13.53
C LEU A 114 6.97 0.78 -13.21
N TYR A 115 6.55 0.31 -12.04
CA TYR A 115 6.88 -1.01 -11.52
C TYR A 115 5.63 -1.85 -11.25
N CYS A 116 5.75 -3.17 -11.40
CA CYS A 116 4.71 -4.12 -10.97
C CYS A 116 4.66 -4.31 -9.45
N CYS A 117 5.83 -4.17 -8.79
CA CYS A 117 6.07 -4.86 -7.52
C CYS A 117 6.92 -4.00 -6.57
N THR A 118 6.60 -4.03 -5.26
CA THR A 118 7.35 -3.36 -4.19
C THR A 118 8.82 -3.76 -4.18
N SER A 119 9.13 -5.06 -4.29
CA SER A 119 10.50 -5.58 -4.20
C SER A 119 11.43 -4.98 -5.26
N LYS A 120 10.92 -4.79 -6.48
CA LYS A 120 11.70 -4.18 -7.58
C LYS A 120 12.01 -2.71 -7.34
N MET A 121 11.08 -1.97 -6.74
CA MET A 121 11.33 -0.58 -6.36
C MET A 121 12.32 -0.48 -5.20
N ILE A 122 12.21 -1.37 -4.20
CA ILE A 122 13.17 -1.42 -3.08
C ILE A 122 14.59 -1.67 -3.60
N GLU A 123 14.75 -2.68 -4.45
CA GLU A 123 16.02 -3.03 -5.08
C GLU A 123 16.61 -1.86 -5.85
N ALA A 124 15.80 -1.16 -6.64
CA ALA A 124 16.23 -0.03 -7.45
C ALA A 124 16.66 1.19 -6.61
N VAL A 125 15.99 1.46 -5.47
CA VAL A 125 16.43 2.51 -4.55
C VAL A 125 17.72 2.12 -3.83
N ASP A 126 17.82 0.89 -3.37
CA ASP A 126 19.01 0.42 -2.64
C ASP A 126 20.27 0.43 -3.53
N LYS A 127 20.13 0.07 -4.80
CA LYS A 127 21.21 0.17 -5.80
C LYS A 127 21.55 1.59 -6.24
N GLY A 128 20.65 2.56 -5.98
CA GLY A 128 20.80 3.93 -6.43
C GLY A 128 20.30 4.18 -7.87
N ASP A 129 19.59 3.24 -8.48
CA ASP A 129 18.92 3.43 -9.78
C ASP A 129 17.74 4.40 -9.66
N LEU A 130 17.10 4.45 -8.48
CA LEU A 130 16.09 5.41 -8.11
C LEU A 130 16.56 6.29 -6.96
N ALA A 131 16.26 7.58 -7.03
CA ALA A 131 16.42 8.51 -5.91
C ALA A 131 15.30 8.37 -4.89
N LEU A 132 14.09 8.07 -5.35
CA LEU A 132 12.94 7.79 -4.49
C LEU A 132 11.94 6.83 -5.17
N ALA A 133 11.17 6.14 -4.33
CA ALA A 133 10.03 5.36 -4.77
C ALA A 133 8.80 5.69 -3.90
N TYR A 134 7.64 5.87 -4.56
CA TYR A 134 6.41 6.34 -3.96
C TYR A 134 5.38 5.21 -3.81
N ASN A 135 4.66 5.20 -2.69
CA ASN A 135 3.56 4.26 -2.39
C ASN A 135 3.96 2.78 -2.26
N LEU A 136 5.04 2.48 -1.53
CA LEU A 136 5.47 1.11 -1.27
C LEU A 136 4.84 0.52 0.00
N LEU A 137 4.83 -0.81 0.08
CA LEU A 137 4.49 -1.53 1.29
C LEU A 137 5.67 -1.53 2.27
N GLY A 138 5.48 -0.92 3.43
CA GLY A 138 6.55 -0.69 4.42
C GLY A 138 7.11 -1.96 5.04
N SER A 139 6.29 -3.00 5.27
CA SER A 139 6.76 -4.27 5.82
C SER A 139 7.73 -5.00 4.89
N TYR A 140 7.48 -4.92 3.56
CA TYR A 140 8.43 -5.47 2.58
C TYR A 140 9.79 -4.76 2.65
N ALA A 141 9.78 -3.44 2.77
CA ALA A 141 11.02 -2.69 2.93
C ALA A 141 11.76 -3.08 4.22
N ASN A 142 11.05 -3.17 5.35
CA ASN A 142 11.63 -3.61 6.62
C ASN A 142 12.18 -5.04 6.58
N ALA A 143 11.56 -5.94 5.81
CA ALA A 143 11.99 -7.34 5.72
C ALA A 143 13.18 -7.56 4.78
N ILE A 144 13.34 -6.74 3.74
CA ILE A 144 14.32 -6.95 2.67
C ILE A 144 15.57 -6.10 2.87
N LEU A 145 15.44 -4.87 3.39
CA LEU A 145 16.57 -3.94 3.50
C LEU A 145 17.56 -4.37 4.57
N PRO A 146 18.85 -4.55 4.23
CA PRO A 146 19.89 -4.79 5.22
C PRO A 146 20.16 -3.53 6.06
N ALA A 147 20.78 -3.70 7.22
CA ALA A 147 21.07 -2.59 8.13
C ALA A 147 21.93 -1.47 7.52
N ASN A 148 22.81 -1.81 6.58
CA ASN A 148 23.67 -0.88 5.85
C ASN A 148 23.09 -0.42 4.50
N SER A 149 21.79 -0.64 4.27
CA SER A 149 21.13 -0.25 3.04
C SER A 149 21.26 1.26 2.76
N ASN A 150 21.39 1.59 1.46
CA ASN A 150 21.27 2.96 0.98
C ASN A 150 19.84 3.50 1.07
N ALA A 151 18.85 2.63 1.22
CA ALA A 151 17.45 3.04 1.29
C ALA A 151 17.02 3.45 2.70
N GLN A 152 16.12 4.43 2.79
CA GLN A 152 15.46 4.86 4.02
C GLN A 152 13.95 4.92 3.82
N ILE A 153 13.21 4.36 4.78
CA ILE A 153 11.74 4.34 4.79
C ILE A 153 11.23 5.65 5.41
N ILE A 154 10.27 6.29 4.74
CA ILE A 154 9.62 7.51 5.19
C ILE A 154 8.11 7.30 5.18
N ALA A 155 7.47 7.42 6.33
CA ALA A 155 6.03 7.56 6.44
C ALA A 155 5.65 9.05 6.35
N PHE A 156 4.62 9.37 5.59
CA PHE A 156 4.18 10.76 5.43
C PHE A 156 3.36 11.23 6.66
N GLU A 157 3.57 12.48 7.05
CA GLU A 157 2.88 13.10 8.18
C GLU A 157 1.54 13.75 7.79
N ASP A 158 1.35 14.11 6.51
CA ASP A 158 0.05 14.62 6.03
C ASP A 158 -1.04 13.54 6.09
N TYR A 159 -0.75 12.34 5.61
CA TYR A 159 -1.49 11.10 5.86
C TYR A 159 -0.67 9.88 5.42
N THR A 160 -0.84 8.77 6.13
CA THR A 160 -0.29 7.47 5.77
C THR A 160 -1.43 6.47 5.59
N HIS A 161 -1.60 5.96 4.37
CA HIS A 161 -2.54 4.86 4.13
C HIS A 161 -2.07 3.60 4.85
N ILE A 162 -3.00 2.89 5.46
CA ILE A 162 -2.76 1.59 6.07
C ILE A 162 -3.58 0.56 5.30
N LEU A 163 -2.89 -0.25 4.52
CA LEU A 163 -3.50 -1.39 3.83
C LEU A 163 -3.77 -2.50 4.84
N LEU A 164 -4.91 -3.16 4.71
CA LEU A 164 -5.22 -4.41 5.41
C LEU A 164 -4.81 -5.60 4.54
N ARG A 165 -3.99 -6.48 5.07
CA ARG A 165 -3.87 -7.84 4.53
C ARG A 165 -5.12 -8.60 4.92
N THR A 166 -5.78 -9.20 3.94
CA THR A 166 -7.07 -9.83 4.13
C THR A 166 -7.04 -11.31 3.78
N ALA A 167 -7.79 -12.10 4.56
CA ALA A 167 -8.04 -13.51 4.31
C ALA A 167 -9.51 -13.74 3.95
N ILE A 168 -9.75 -14.74 3.12
CA ILE A 168 -11.05 -15.26 2.71
C ILE A 168 -11.00 -16.79 2.67
N VAL A 169 -12.13 -17.45 2.83
CA VAL A 169 -12.27 -18.89 2.55
C VAL A 169 -13.07 -19.04 1.25
N PRO A 170 -12.44 -19.49 0.14
CA PRO A 170 -13.15 -19.66 -1.13
C PRO A 170 -14.24 -20.74 -1.05
N ILE A 171 -15.35 -20.57 -1.79
CA ILE A 171 -16.39 -21.59 -1.89
C ILE A 171 -15.90 -22.90 -2.54
N THR A 172 -14.83 -22.81 -3.35
CA THR A 172 -14.19 -23.93 -4.03
C THR A 172 -13.13 -24.64 -3.18
N SER A 173 -12.96 -24.24 -1.90
CA SER A 173 -11.95 -24.84 -1.02
C SER A 173 -12.22 -26.35 -0.85
N GLN A 174 -11.18 -27.16 -1.03
CA GLN A 174 -11.25 -28.62 -0.79
C GLN A 174 -11.22 -28.96 0.71
N ASN A 175 -10.80 -28.02 1.56
CA ASN A 175 -10.77 -28.18 3.01
C ASN A 175 -11.24 -26.88 3.71
N PRO A 176 -12.55 -26.56 3.65
CA PRO A 176 -13.07 -25.34 4.29
C PRO A 176 -12.81 -25.29 5.79
N ALA A 177 -12.96 -26.41 6.47
CA ALA A 177 -12.73 -26.49 7.93
C ALA A 177 -11.27 -26.19 8.29
N GLY A 178 -10.31 -26.63 7.48
CA GLY A 178 -8.89 -26.26 7.62
C GLY A 178 -8.66 -24.79 7.36
N GLY A 179 -9.30 -24.22 6.33
CA GLY A 179 -9.25 -22.80 5.99
C GLY A 179 -9.80 -21.92 7.13
N ILE A 180 -10.93 -22.29 7.73
CA ILE A 180 -11.53 -21.59 8.87
C ILE A 180 -10.62 -21.66 10.10
N ARG A 181 -10.06 -22.83 10.41
CA ARG A 181 -9.10 -22.96 11.54
C ARG A 181 -7.87 -22.09 11.34
N PHE A 182 -7.33 -22.05 10.12
CA PHE A 182 -6.18 -21.20 9.81
C PHE A 182 -6.54 -19.71 9.90
N LEU A 183 -7.70 -19.31 9.40
CA LEU A 183 -8.19 -17.92 9.55
C LEU A 183 -8.31 -17.55 11.03
N ASN A 184 -8.96 -18.37 11.84
CA ASN A 184 -9.11 -18.15 13.28
C ASN A 184 -7.74 -18.03 13.97
N PHE A 185 -6.79 -18.89 13.61
CA PHE A 185 -5.42 -18.78 14.11
C PHE A 185 -4.77 -17.43 13.73
N LEU A 186 -4.86 -16.99 12.47
CA LEU A 186 -4.27 -15.71 12.02
C LEU A 186 -4.78 -14.50 12.81
N ILE A 187 -6.05 -14.52 13.22
CA ILE A 187 -6.68 -13.42 13.97
C ILE A 187 -6.70 -13.63 15.49
N SER A 188 -6.28 -14.79 15.99
CA SER A 188 -6.13 -15.06 17.43
C SER A 188 -4.95 -14.27 18.02
N SER A 189 -4.90 -14.17 19.36
CA SER A 189 -3.78 -13.53 20.07
C SER A 189 -2.42 -14.11 19.70
N ASP A 190 -2.35 -15.44 19.61
CA ASP A 190 -1.11 -16.16 19.30
C ASP A 190 -0.66 -15.92 17.86
N GLY A 191 -1.61 -16.02 16.89
CA GLY A 191 -1.34 -15.72 15.50
C GLY A 191 -0.91 -14.27 15.29
N GLN A 192 -1.56 -13.31 15.94
CA GLN A 192 -1.20 -11.90 15.89
C GLN A 192 0.20 -11.63 16.49
N SER A 193 0.56 -12.32 17.56
CA SER A 193 1.92 -12.24 18.15
C SER A 193 2.97 -12.76 17.17
N ILE A 194 2.75 -13.92 16.55
CA ILE A 194 3.68 -14.49 15.56
C ILE A 194 3.80 -13.61 14.31
N LEU A 195 2.70 -13.04 13.82
CA LEU A 195 2.72 -12.12 12.69
C LEU A 195 3.61 -10.89 12.97
N ASP A 196 3.48 -10.31 14.17
CA ASP A 196 4.23 -9.11 14.56
C ASP A 196 5.71 -9.40 14.81
N THR A 197 6.03 -10.46 15.57
CA THR A 197 7.40 -10.76 16.00
C THR A 197 8.22 -11.53 14.97
N GLU A 198 7.66 -12.59 14.39
CA GLU A 198 8.40 -13.49 13.49
C GLU A 198 8.24 -13.11 12.02
N ALA A 199 7.01 -12.85 11.57
CA ALA A 199 6.75 -12.51 10.19
C ALA A 199 7.01 -11.02 9.86
N LYS A 200 7.27 -10.17 10.88
CA LYS A 200 7.44 -8.71 10.74
C LYS A 200 6.27 -8.05 10.02
N LEU A 201 5.09 -8.62 10.18
CA LEU A 201 3.83 -8.10 9.68
C LEU A 201 3.06 -7.46 10.84
N PRO A 202 2.90 -6.13 10.86
CA PRO A 202 2.22 -5.45 11.97
C PRO A 202 0.83 -6.04 12.24
N ALA A 203 0.60 -6.46 13.47
CA ALA A 203 -0.69 -6.99 13.92
C ALA A 203 -1.79 -5.91 13.86
N LEU A 204 -3.06 -6.32 13.94
CA LEU A 204 -4.22 -5.40 13.88
C LEU A 204 -4.22 -4.36 15.01
N ASN A 205 -3.55 -4.66 16.13
CA ASN A 205 -3.40 -3.79 17.30
C ASN A 205 -1.95 -3.29 17.47
N ASN A 206 -1.17 -3.22 16.39
CA ASN A 206 0.23 -2.81 16.45
C ASN A 206 0.39 -1.36 16.91
N SER A 207 1.05 -1.17 18.05
CA SER A 207 1.23 0.14 18.68
C SER A 207 2.11 1.12 17.86
N VAL A 208 2.96 0.63 16.97
CA VAL A 208 3.77 1.48 16.07
C VAL A 208 2.87 2.11 15.01
N ILE A 209 1.99 1.30 14.42
CA ILE A 209 0.98 1.82 13.47
C ILE A 209 0.06 2.82 14.15
N ASP A 210 -0.31 2.56 15.41
CA ASP A 210 -1.17 3.46 16.18
C ASP A 210 -0.54 4.83 16.46
N LYS A 211 0.78 4.92 16.46
CA LYS A 211 1.53 6.16 16.65
C LYS A 211 1.80 6.94 15.36
N LEU A 212 1.53 6.36 14.19
CA LEU A 212 1.69 7.10 12.94
C LEU A 212 0.74 8.30 12.90
N ALA A 213 1.29 9.46 12.59
CA ALA A 213 0.50 10.67 12.40
C ALA A 213 -0.49 10.47 11.23
N ASN A 214 -1.71 10.97 11.40
CA ASN A 214 -2.72 11.00 10.34
C ASN A 214 -2.89 9.68 9.56
N ARG A 215 -2.83 8.53 10.26
CA ARG A 215 -3.07 7.22 9.66
C ARG A 215 -4.48 7.14 9.05
N LYS A 216 -4.56 6.60 7.84
CA LYS A 216 -5.80 6.41 7.08
C LYS A 216 -5.96 4.92 6.73
N PRO A 217 -6.57 4.12 7.61
CA PRO A 217 -6.90 2.73 7.28
C PRO A 217 -7.77 2.65 6.03
N ILE A 218 -7.37 1.83 5.07
CA ILE A 218 -8.18 1.48 3.91
C ILE A 218 -9.24 0.48 4.39
N ARG A 219 -10.41 1.01 4.75
CA ARG A 219 -11.48 0.23 5.36
C ARG A 219 -12.05 -0.80 4.39
N LEU A 220 -12.43 -1.95 4.91
CA LEU A 220 -13.16 -2.96 4.15
C LEU A 220 -14.64 -2.57 4.08
N ASP A 221 -15.00 -1.78 3.08
CA ASP A 221 -16.39 -1.35 2.87
C ASP A 221 -16.72 -1.30 1.37
N SER A 222 -17.99 -1.02 1.06
CA SER A 222 -18.47 -0.91 -0.33
C SER A 222 -17.77 0.18 -1.14
N GLY A 223 -17.14 1.16 -0.50
CA GLY A 223 -16.37 2.21 -1.18
C GLY A 223 -15.20 1.68 -1.99
N LEU A 224 -14.62 0.52 -1.58
CA LEU A 224 -13.57 -0.14 -2.38
C LEU A 224 -14.10 -0.72 -3.70
N LEU A 225 -15.37 -1.11 -3.75
CA LEU A 225 -15.99 -1.68 -4.95
C LEU A 225 -16.30 -0.59 -5.99
N VAL A 226 -16.48 0.66 -5.57
CA VAL A 226 -16.77 1.79 -6.48
C VAL A 226 -15.70 1.96 -7.54
N PHE A 227 -14.43 1.80 -7.18
CA PHE A 227 -13.31 1.90 -8.12
C PHE A 227 -13.08 0.62 -8.95
N LEU A 228 -13.81 -0.46 -8.65
CA LEU A 228 -13.82 -1.68 -9.47
C LEU A 228 -14.90 -1.63 -10.56
N ASP A 229 -15.81 -0.66 -10.52
CA ASP A 229 -16.71 -0.37 -11.64
C ASP A 229 -15.92 -0.11 -12.93
N ARG A 230 -16.34 -0.75 -14.02
CA ARG A 230 -15.60 -0.74 -15.28
C ARG A 230 -15.41 0.67 -15.86
N LEU A 231 -16.43 1.51 -15.77
CA LEU A 231 -16.37 2.86 -16.32
C LEU A 231 -15.49 3.77 -15.47
N LYS A 232 -15.64 3.71 -14.15
CA LYS A 232 -14.81 4.46 -13.20
C LYS A 232 -13.34 4.05 -13.27
N LYS A 233 -13.08 2.76 -13.37
CA LYS A 233 -11.71 2.26 -13.55
C LYS A 233 -11.10 2.77 -14.86
N ALA A 234 -11.81 2.67 -15.97
CA ALA A 234 -11.33 3.14 -17.26
C ALA A 234 -11.11 4.66 -17.26
N HIS A 235 -11.98 5.43 -16.61
CA HIS A 235 -11.83 6.88 -16.46
C HIS A 235 -10.58 7.23 -15.64
N PHE A 236 -10.43 6.64 -14.45
CA PHE A 236 -9.26 6.85 -13.58
C PHE A 236 -7.94 6.53 -14.29
N LEU A 237 -7.87 5.39 -15.00
CA LEU A 237 -6.65 5.00 -15.70
C LEU A 237 -6.32 5.95 -16.87
N ARG A 238 -7.33 6.47 -17.57
CA ARG A 238 -7.09 7.51 -18.61
C ARG A 238 -6.51 8.80 -18.02
N GLU A 239 -7.07 9.30 -16.91
CA GLU A 239 -6.56 10.49 -16.24
C GLU A 239 -5.14 10.27 -15.70
N TRP A 240 -4.92 9.10 -15.09
CA TRP A 240 -3.60 8.73 -14.59
C TRP A 240 -2.55 8.64 -15.71
N ASN A 241 -2.91 8.00 -16.83
CA ASN A 241 -2.03 7.93 -17.99
C ASN A 241 -1.74 9.33 -18.55
N ALA A 242 -2.73 10.19 -18.67
CA ALA A 242 -2.55 11.56 -19.15
C ALA A 242 -1.63 12.39 -18.21
N ALA A 243 -1.67 12.15 -16.91
CA ALA A 243 -0.81 12.83 -15.96
C ALA A 243 0.64 12.28 -15.97
N LEU A 244 0.81 10.97 -16.03
CA LEU A 244 2.10 10.32 -15.82
C LEU A 244 2.84 9.94 -17.11
N ILE A 245 2.13 9.57 -18.18
CA ILE A 245 2.71 9.22 -19.48
C ILE A 245 2.60 10.45 -20.38
N GLN A 246 3.54 11.36 -20.23
CA GLN A 246 3.60 12.57 -21.06
C GLN A 246 4.53 12.30 -22.24
N ASN A 247 3.95 12.22 -23.45
CA ASN A 247 4.67 12.12 -24.73
C ASN A 247 5.30 13.46 -25.11
#